data_a57c80f8797ecc9a30c1985a30f5aba2
#
_entry.id   a57c80f8797ecc9a30c1985a30f5aba2
#
_cell.length_a   1.000
_cell.length_b   1.000
_cell.length_c   1.000
_cell.angle_alpha   90.00
_cell.angle_beta   90.00
_cell.angle_gamma   90.00
#
_symmetry.space_group_name_H-M   'P 1'
#
loop_
_entity.id
_entity.type
_entity.pdbx_description
1 polymer ?
#
loop_
_entity_poly.entity_id
_entity_poly.type
_entity_poly.pdbx_seq_one_letter_code
_entity_poly.pdbx_strand_id
1 'polypeptide(L)'
;MMNTYQMYLGLTRPDNETITTEQFNAYTKEVLDTLFDGYTISDAVGNWKGEREQTKIVSVCTEYKNLVQKAANLYKEFFEQDAVAISTLPALELV
;
A
#
# COMPACT_ATOMS: atom_id res chain seq x y z
N MET A 1 6.16 -18.19 8.83
CA MET A 1 6.62 -17.19 9.81
C MET A 1 5.93 -15.85 9.52
N MET A 2 5.37 -15.23 10.54
CA MET A 2 4.76 -13.91 10.39
C MET A 2 5.79 -12.80 10.32
N ASN A 3 5.54 -11.85 9.45
CA ASN A 3 6.28 -10.59 9.36
C ASN A 3 5.29 -9.44 9.20
N THR A 4 5.76 -8.24 9.47
CA THR A 4 5.00 -7.03 9.12
C THR A 4 5.51 -6.53 7.79
N TYR A 5 4.61 -6.33 6.85
CA TYR A 5 4.93 -5.76 5.53
C TYR A 5 4.30 -4.38 5.44
N GLN A 6 5.07 -3.43 4.93
CA GLN A 6 4.56 -2.09 4.67
C GLN A 6 4.62 -1.81 3.18
N MET A 7 3.47 -1.50 2.60
CA MET A 7 3.37 -1.06 1.22
C MET A 7 3.32 0.46 1.19
N TYR A 8 4.11 1.06 0.33
CA TYR A 8 4.17 2.52 0.16
C TYR A 8 3.41 2.87 -1.11
N LEU A 9 2.18 3.35 -0.95
CA LEU A 9 1.24 3.58 -2.05
C LEU A 9 1.18 5.06 -2.38
N GLY A 10 1.88 5.47 -3.43
CA GLY A 10 1.87 6.85 -3.90
C GLY A 10 0.50 7.25 -4.44
N LEU A 11 0.11 8.49 -4.22
CA LEU A 11 -1.20 9.00 -4.61
C LEU A 11 -1.17 9.86 -5.87
N THR A 12 -0.08 9.82 -6.65
CA THR A 12 0.03 10.56 -7.89
C THR A 12 0.12 9.59 -9.07
N ARG A 13 -0.73 9.75 -10.05
CA ARG A 13 -0.70 8.97 -11.29
C ARG A 13 0.41 9.49 -12.23
N PRO A 14 0.83 8.69 -13.23
CA PRO A 14 1.84 9.13 -14.20
C PRO A 14 1.51 10.42 -14.94
N ASP A 15 0.21 10.72 -15.11
CA ASP A 15 -0.27 11.95 -15.76
C ASP A 15 -0.35 13.15 -14.80
N ASN A 16 0.21 13.03 -13.59
CA ASN A 16 0.16 13.99 -12.49
C ASN A 16 -1.22 14.18 -11.87
N GLU A 17 -2.19 13.40 -12.26
CA GLU A 17 -3.50 13.39 -11.60
C GLU A 17 -3.38 12.77 -10.20
N THR A 18 -4.06 13.37 -9.23
CA THR A 18 -4.10 12.85 -7.87
C THR A 18 -5.12 11.71 -7.77
N ILE A 19 -4.72 10.62 -7.13
CA ILE A 19 -5.65 9.56 -6.77
C ILE A 19 -6.54 10.11 -5.65
N THR A 20 -7.84 10.18 -5.89
CA THR A 20 -8.77 10.75 -4.93
C THR A 20 -9.01 9.82 -3.74
N THR A 21 -9.51 10.38 -2.64
CA THR A 21 -9.92 9.60 -1.48
C THR A 21 -10.94 8.54 -1.85
N GLU A 22 -11.89 8.87 -2.72
CA GLU A 22 -12.90 7.92 -3.17
C GLU A 22 -12.29 6.76 -3.96
N GLN A 23 -11.34 7.05 -4.85
CA GLN A 23 -10.64 6.03 -5.62
C GLN A 23 -9.81 5.13 -4.72
N PHE A 24 -9.08 5.71 -3.77
CA PHE A 24 -8.30 4.94 -2.82
C PHE A 24 -9.19 4.06 -1.93
N ASN A 25 -10.33 4.59 -1.48
CA ASN A 25 -11.29 3.82 -0.69
C ASN A 25 -11.89 2.64 -1.47
N ALA A 26 -12.11 2.80 -2.77
CA ALA A 26 -12.55 1.71 -3.62
C ALA A 26 -11.50 0.59 -3.68
N TYR A 27 -10.21 0.94 -3.84
CA TYR A 27 -9.12 -0.01 -3.79
C TYR A 27 -9.09 -0.72 -2.42
N THR A 28 -9.20 0.03 -1.33
CA THR A 28 -9.21 -0.53 0.02
C THR A 28 -10.31 -1.58 0.16
N LYS A 29 -11.51 -1.25 -0.26
CA LYS A 29 -12.67 -2.14 -0.14
C LYS A 29 -12.55 -3.37 -1.03
N GLU A 30 -12.15 -3.20 -2.27
CA GLU A 30 -12.10 -4.29 -3.24
C GLU A 30 -10.88 -5.20 -3.05
N VAL A 31 -9.77 -4.66 -2.57
CA VAL A 31 -8.50 -5.40 -2.48
C VAL A 31 -8.11 -5.67 -1.04
N LEU A 32 -7.88 -4.64 -0.24
CA LEU A 32 -7.33 -4.83 1.11
C LEU A 32 -8.30 -5.59 2.01
N ASP A 33 -9.58 -5.22 1.99
CA ASP A 33 -10.60 -5.88 2.82
C ASP A 33 -10.85 -7.32 2.38
N THR A 34 -10.59 -7.63 1.12
CA THR A 34 -10.75 -8.99 0.58
C THR A 34 -9.58 -9.89 0.95
N LEU A 35 -8.36 -9.34 0.93
CA LEU A 35 -7.14 -10.13 1.14
C LEU A 35 -6.70 -10.23 2.59
N PHE A 36 -7.04 -9.25 3.42
CA PHE A 36 -6.51 -9.16 4.78
C PHE A 36 -7.60 -8.95 5.82
N ASP A 37 -7.52 -9.71 6.92
CA ASP A 37 -8.42 -9.53 8.07
C ASP A 37 -8.09 -8.27 8.86
N GLY A 38 -6.83 -7.84 8.85
CA GLY A 38 -6.41 -6.65 9.58
C GLY A 38 -5.24 -5.97 8.91
N TYR A 39 -5.26 -4.64 8.93
CA TYR A 39 -4.18 -3.80 8.41
C TYR A 39 -4.34 -2.39 8.99
N THR A 40 -3.28 -1.61 8.89
CA THR A 40 -3.28 -0.22 9.34
C THR A 40 -2.86 0.67 8.18
N ILE A 41 -3.57 1.77 7.97
CA ILE A 41 -3.23 2.76 6.96
C ILE A 41 -2.76 4.03 7.65
N SER A 42 -1.60 4.54 7.23
CA SER A 42 -1.04 5.81 7.70
C SER A 42 -0.84 6.76 6.53
N ASP A 43 -1.05 8.05 6.76
CA ASP A 43 -0.70 9.09 5.80
C ASP A 43 0.79 9.43 5.94
N ALA A 44 1.44 9.68 4.81
CA ALA A 44 2.84 10.04 4.77
C ALA A 44 3.12 10.96 3.59
N VAL A 45 4.30 11.57 3.59
CA VAL A 45 4.80 12.34 2.46
C VAL A 45 6.11 11.70 2.02
N GLY A 46 6.14 11.23 0.78
CA GLY A 46 7.33 10.68 0.18
C GLY A 46 8.04 11.70 -0.71
N ASN A 47 9.28 11.40 -1.07
CA ASN A 47 10.01 12.14 -2.06
C ASN A 47 10.56 11.15 -3.08
N TRP A 48 10.19 11.34 -4.33
CA TRP A 48 10.59 10.45 -5.42
C TRP A 48 11.12 11.29 -6.56
N LYS A 49 12.40 11.07 -6.89
CA LYS A 49 13.08 11.79 -7.99
C LYS A 49 12.94 13.32 -7.86
N GLY A 50 13.12 13.84 -6.65
CA GLY A 50 13.07 15.26 -6.38
C GLY A 50 11.70 15.86 -6.19
N GLU A 51 10.64 15.08 -6.35
CA GLU A 51 9.26 15.55 -6.18
C GLU A 51 8.63 14.94 -4.93
N ARG A 52 7.86 15.76 -4.21
CA ARG A 52 7.09 15.31 -3.06
C ARG A 52 5.81 14.65 -3.52
N GLU A 53 5.46 13.57 -2.85
CA GLU A 53 4.26 12.82 -3.16
C GLU A 53 3.52 12.45 -1.89
N GLN A 54 2.21 12.70 -1.85
CA GLN A 54 1.36 12.16 -0.80
C GLN A 54 1.31 10.65 -0.94
N THR A 55 1.40 9.95 0.17
CA THR A 55 1.56 8.50 0.19
C THR A 55 0.69 7.90 1.28
N LYS A 56 0.11 6.73 1.01
CA LYS A 56 -0.51 5.88 2.03
C LYS A 56 0.45 4.75 2.34
N ILE A 57 0.73 4.52 3.62
CA ILE A 57 1.48 3.35 4.06
C ILE A 57 0.49 2.36 4.63
N VAL A 58 0.44 1.17 4.05
CA VAL A 58 -0.42 0.08 4.52
C VAL A 58 0.47 -0.96 5.19
N SER A 59 0.24 -1.17 6.50
CA SER A 59 0.98 -2.14 7.29
C SER A 59 0.13 -3.37 7.54
N VAL A 60 0.66 -4.54 7.17
CA VAL A 60 -0.04 -5.83 7.31
C VAL A 60 0.90 -6.81 8.01
N CYS A 61 0.42 -7.44 9.08
CA CYS A 61 1.16 -8.53 9.73
C CYS A 61 0.56 -9.86 9.25
N THR A 62 1.34 -10.64 8.51
CA THR A 62 0.86 -11.87 7.88
C THR A 62 1.99 -12.85 7.61
N GLU A 63 1.65 -14.14 7.45
CA GLU A 63 2.55 -15.16 6.95
C GLU A 63 2.62 -15.15 5.41
N TYR A 64 1.66 -14.49 4.75
CA TYR A 64 1.43 -14.65 3.31
C TYR A 64 1.96 -13.45 2.53
N LYS A 65 3.28 -13.41 2.34
CA LYS A 65 3.92 -12.38 1.53
C LYS A 65 3.33 -12.30 0.12
N ASN A 66 2.92 -13.43 -0.44
CA ASN A 66 2.31 -13.47 -1.77
C ASN A 66 1.02 -12.65 -1.85
N LEU A 67 0.25 -12.56 -0.78
CA LEU A 67 -0.96 -11.72 -0.74
C LEU A 67 -0.60 -10.24 -0.71
N VAL A 68 0.47 -9.87 0.00
CA VAL A 68 0.98 -8.50 0.00
C VAL A 68 1.45 -8.10 -1.39
N GLN A 69 2.18 -8.98 -2.06
CA GLN A 69 2.62 -8.76 -3.44
C GLN A 69 1.43 -8.63 -4.40
N LYS A 70 0.40 -9.43 -4.20
CA LYS A 70 -0.83 -9.36 -4.99
C LYS A 70 -1.52 -8.01 -4.80
N ALA A 71 -1.65 -7.54 -3.55
CA ALA A 71 -2.25 -6.24 -3.26
C ALA A 71 -1.46 -5.10 -3.91
N ALA A 72 -0.13 -5.17 -3.88
CA ALA A 72 0.74 -4.19 -4.51
C ALA A 72 0.58 -4.19 -6.04
N ASN A 73 0.54 -5.38 -6.65
CA ASN A 73 0.34 -5.49 -8.11
C ASN A 73 -1.03 -4.96 -8.53
N LEU A 74 -2.07 -5.22 -7.76
CA LEU A 74 -3.40 -4.68 -8.03
C LEU A 74 -3.44 -3.16 -7.91
N TYR A 75 -2.71 -2.58 -6.95
CA TYR A 75 -2.59 -1.13 -6.84
C TYR A 75 -1.96 -0.53 -8.11
N LYS A 76 -0.92 -1.18 -8.62
CA LYS A 76 -0.26 -0.76 -9.86
C LYS A 76 -1.23 -0.78 -11.04
N GLU A 77 -2.06 -1.82 -11.13
CA GLU A 77 -3.06 -1.93 -12.19
C GLU A 77 -4.18 -0.90 -12.04
N PHE A 78 -4.69 -0.70 -10.83
CA PHE A 78 -5.76 0.26 -10.55
C PHE A 78 -5.34 1.68 -10.93
N PHE A 79 -4.11 2.06 -10.64
CA PHE A 79 -3.67 3.46 -10.70
C PHE A 79 -2.46 3.70 -11.59
N GLU A 80 -2.14 2.74 -12.46
CA GLU A 80 -1.07 2.88 -13.46
C GLU A 80 0.28 3.23 -12.84
N GLN A 81 0.60 2.61 -11.69
CA GLN A 81 1.87 2.85 -11.01
C GLN A 81 2.97 1.96 -11.58
N ASP A 82 4.17 2.52 -11.75
CA ASP A 82 5.33 1.75 -12.22
C ASP A 82 5.82 0.76 -11.17
N ALA A 83 5.77 1.15 -9.90
CA ALA A 83 6.27 0.33 -8.81
C ALA A 83 5.58 0.67 -7.50
N VAL A 84 5.56 -0.31 -6.61
CA VAL A 84 5.15 -0.14 -5.21
C VAL A 84 6.28 -0.68 -4.34
N ALA A 85 6.81 0.16 -3.45
CA ALA A 85 7.84 -0.27 -2.51
C ALA A 85 7.20 -1.08 -1.38
N ILE A 86 7.86 -2.15 -0.98
CA ILE A 86 7.44 -2.99 0.15
C ILE A 86 8.63 -3.16 1.07
N SER A 87 8.45 -2.86 2.36
CA SER A 87 9.44 -3.19 3.38
C SER A 87 8.94 -4.37 4.23
N THR A 88 9.90 -5.14 4.74
CA THR A 88 9.62 -6.26 5.63
C THR A 88 10.20 -5.95 6.99
N LEU A 89 9.37 -6.04 8.02
CA LEU A 89 9.71 -5.75 9.41
C LEU A 89 9.39 -6.97 10.27
N PRO A 90 9.93 -7.05 11.51
CA PRO A 90 9.51 -8.10 12.44
C PRO A 90 8.01 -8.09 12.68
N ALA A 91 7.47 -9.25 13.09
CA ALA A 91 6.05 -9.37 13.41
C ALA A 91 5.68 -8.45 14.58
N LEU A 92 4.42 -8.00 14.58
CA LEU A 92 3.86 -7.23 15.68
C LEU A 92 3.73 -8.11 16.92
N GLU A 93 3.97 -7.52 18.09
CA GLU A 93 3.62 -8.14 19.36
C GLU A 93 2.27 -7.60 19.82
N LEU A 94 1.40 -8.53 20.23
CA LEU A 94 0.15 -8.16 20.89
C LEU A 94 0.35 -8.28 22.39
N VAL A 95 0.26 -7.18 23.07
CA VAL A 95 0.50 -7.12 24.52
C VAL A 95 -0.79 -7.17 25.29
#